data_4498498f36e05bd4acb7d629f87696f0
#
_entry.id   4498498f36e05bd4acb7d629f87696f0
#
_cell.length_a   1.000
_cell.length_b   1.000
_cell.length_c   1.000
_cell.angle_alpha   90.00
_cell.angle_beta   90.00
_cell.angle_gamma   90.00
#
_symmetry.space_group_name_H-M   'P 1'
#
loop_
_entity.id
_entity.type
_entity.pdbx_description
1 polymer ?
#
loop_
_entity_poly.entity_id
_entity_poly.type
_entity_poly.pdbx_seq_one_letter_code
_entity_poly.pdbx_strand_id
1 'polypeptide(L)'
;MQQMTITLKVSDKTKEQMIEYFEDLKREKTPPYAVFQAKDGDTVVTLYESGKVVFQGHDADLCSDFWVATERINSGTATTTDSRDKKEKEVKEKIIPLRISSIGSDEVGTGDYFGPIVVTAAYVSKDNVDFLLDLKVKDSKKMTDVQIIKVVPEIIKKIPYHTMILNNKDYNKYKQENFNMNKMKAILHNKVLYAMKKKNYSYDYVVVDQFEPPKSYFSHIKDTPYKVNDILFLTKAEDQCLSVACASLISRYIFLREMNKLSKEVNINLPKGANPLVDDVGKKIVAMYGKKN
;
A
#
# COMPACT_ATOMS: atom_id res chain seq x y z
N MET A 1 -22.44 2.37 6.87
CA MET A 1 -21.06 2.78 6.47
C MET A 1 -20.68 3.96 7.34
N GLN A 2 -19.55 3.90 8.03
CA GLN A 2 -19.15 4.94 8.97
C GLN A 2 -18.47 6.06 8.16
N GLN A 3 -19.05 7.24 8.13
CA GLN A 3 -18.45 8.45 7.56
C GLN A 3 -17.18 8.81 8.34
N MET A 4 -16.08 8.95 7.63
CA MET A 4 -14.81 9.42 8.20
C MET A 4 -14.85 10.94 8.34
N THR A 5 -14.31 11.47 9.43
CA THR A 5 -14.17 12.92 9.64
C THR A 5 -12.75 13.23 10.11
N ILE A 6 -12.01 13.99 9.29
CA ILE A 6 -10.66 14.45 9.59
C ILE A 6 -10.67 15.96 9.73
N THR A 7 -9.95 16.48 10.70
CA THR A 7 -9.82 17.91 10.93
C THR A 7 -8.34 18.31 10.82
N LEU A 8 -8.08 19.36 10.05
CA LEU A 8 -6.78 19.98 9.87
C LEU A 8 -6.85 21.45 10.31
N LYS A 9 -5.79 21.95 10.95
CA LYS A 9 -5.58 23.38 11.16
C LYS A 9 -4.62 23.87 10.09
N VAL A 10 -4.99 24.90 9.36
CA VAL A 10 -4.19 25.46 8.26
C VAL A 10 -3.77 26.90 8.53
N SER A 11 -2.61 27.28 7.98
CA SER A 11 -2.10 28.63 7.91
C SER A 11 -2.87 29.48 6.89
N ASP A 12 -2.74 30.80 6.97
CA ASP A 12 -3.42 31.71 6.02
C ASP A 12 -3.03 31.44 4.57
N LYS A 13 -1.76 31.10 4.31
CA LYS A 13 -1.28 30.75 2.97
C LYS A 13 -1.96 29.51 2.41
N THR A 14 -2.10 28.44 3.20
CA THR A 14 -2.83 27.24 2.79
C THR A 14 -4.33 27.52 2.64
N LYS A 15 -4.88 28.38 3.48
CA LYS A 15 -6.27 28.81 3.41
C LYS A 15 -6.58 29.52 2.07
N GLU A 16 -5.71 30.41 1.60
CA GLU A 16 -5.83 31.07 0.30
C GLU A 16 -5.79 30.06 -0.85
N GLN A 17 -4.84 29.12 -0.82
CA GLN A 17 -4.74 28.05 -1.81
C GLN A 17 -5.98 27.14 -1.83
N MET A 18 -6.57 26.85 -0.66
CA MET A 18 -7.82 26.08 -0.58
C MET A 18 -9.00 26.85 -1.19
N ILE A 19 -9.10 28.15 -0.94
CA ILE A 19 -10.18 29.01 -1.47
C ILE A 19 -10.13 28.99 -3.00
N GLU A 20 -8.95 29.10 -3.59
CA GLU A 20 -8.73 29.05 -5.03
C GLU A 20 -9.03 27.67 -5.61
N TYR A 21 -8.49 26.60 -4.99
CA TYR A 21 -8.67 25.23 -5.48
C TYR A 21 -10.12 24.78 -5.49
N PHE A 22 -10.90 25.12 -4.45
CA PHE A 22 -12.28 24.70 -4.33
C PHE A 22 -13.30 25.66 -4.95
N GLU A 23 -12.86 26.71 -5.70
CA GLU A 23 -13.76 27.77 -6.21
C GLU A 23 -14.95 27.20 -6.97
N ASP A 24 -14.70 26.29 -7.91
CA ASP A 24 -15.73 25.68 -8.77
C ASP A 24 -16.50 24.53 -8.10
N LEU A 25 -16.08 24.11 -6.90
CA LEU A 25 -16.68 23.00 -6.15
C LEU A 25 -17.50 23.46 -4.94
N LYS A 26 -17.60 24.77 -4.74
CA LYS A 26 -18.33 25.37 -3.60
C LYS A 26 -19.83 25.10 -3.69
N ARG A 27 -20.41 24.85 -2.53
CA ARG A 27 -21.86 24.72 -2.36
C ARG A 27 -22.48 26.10 -2.13
N GLU A 28 -23.71 26.28 -2.61
CA GLU A 28 -24.48 27.52 -2.43
C GLU A 28 -24.73 27.85 -0.95
N LYS A 29 -24.88 26.83 -0.10
CA LYS A 29 -25.11 27.00 1.33
C LYS A 29 -23.91 26.52 2.13
N THR A 30 -23.39 27.38 3.00
CA THR A 30 -22.29 27.07 3.91
C THR A 30 -22.77 27.05 5.36
N PRO A 31 -22.16 26.25 6.26
CA PRO A 31 -22.40 26.33 7.70
C PRO A 31 -21.99 27.68 8.25
N PRO A 32 -22.55 28.10 9.41
CA PRO A 32 -22.14 29.32 10.10
C PRO A 32 -20.61 29.33 10.34
N TYR A 33 -19.99 30.50 10.14
CA TYR A 33 -18.55 30.73 10.28
C TYR A 33 -17.65 29.92 9.30
N ALA A 34 -18.23 29.30 8.28
CA ALA A 34 -17.45 28.68 7.22
C ALA A 34 -17.13 29.67 6.08
N VAL A 35 -15.90 29.70 5.64
CA VAL A 35 -15.45 30.44 4.45
C VAL A 35 -16.05 29.81 3.20
N PHE A 36 -16.03 28.48 3.13
CA PHE A 36 -16.73 27.70 2.12
C PHE A 36 -17.06 26.28 2.62
N GLN A 37 -18.03 25.67 1.98
CA GLN A 37 -18.22 24.22 1.95
C GLN A 37 -18.21 23.78 0.50
N ALA A 38 -17.34 22.80 0.18
CA ALA A 38 -17.19 22.23 -1.16
C ALA A 38 -17.46 20.72 -1.14
N LYS A 39 -17.79 20.17 -2.30
CA LYS A 39 -17.90 18.72 -2.50
C LYS A 39 -16.88 18.27 -3.53
N ASP A 40 -15.90 17.48 -3.11
CA ASP A 40 -14.87 16.88 -3.96
C ASP A 40 -15.05 15.35 -3.93
N GLY A 41 -15.55 14.81 -5.04
CA GLY A 41 -15.95 13.40 -5.11
C GLY A 41 -16.97 13.02 -4.01
N ASP A 42 -16.60 12.06 -3.16
CA ASP A 42 -17.42 11.62 -2.02
C ASP A 42 -17.03 12.30 -0.69
N THR A 43 -16.15 13.32 -0.77
CA THR A 43 -15.71 14.10 0.41
C THR A 43 -16.35 15.48 0.43
N VAL A 44 -16.89 15.88 1.58
CA VAL A 44 -17.31 17.24 1.87
C VAL A 44 -16.20 17.93 2.64
N VAL A 45 -15.69 19.03 2.08
CA VAL A 45 -14.65 19.87 2.68
C VAL A 45 -15.27 21.15 3.19
N THR A 46 -15.09 21.46 4.47
CA THR A 46 -15.55 22.72 5.07
C THR A 46 -14.37 23.47 5.67
N LEU A 47 -14.07 24.64 5.13
CA LEU A 47 -13.06 25.56 5.66
C LEU A 47 -13.75 26.63 6.50
N TYR A 48 -13.29 26.79 7.75
CA TYR A 48 -13.79 27.82 8.68
C TYR A 48 -12.86 29.03 8.74
N GLU A 49 -13.41 30.17 9.11
CA GLU A 49 -12.67 31.44 9.30
C GLU A 49 -11.46 31.27 10.22
N SER A 50 -11.60 30.45 11.25
CA SER A 50 -10.53 30.13 12.19
C SER A 50 -9.32 29.37 11.57
N GLY A 51 -9.38 29.01 10.29
CA GLY A 51 -8.37 28.14 9.63
C GLY A 51 -8.55 26.66 9.99
N LYS A 52 -9.65 26.27 10.62
CA LYS A 52 -10.00 24.87 10.79
C LYS A 52 -10.63 24.35 9.49
N VAL A 53 -10.14 23.21 9.01
CA VAL A 53 -10.71 22.48 7.87
C VAL A 53 -11.27 21.16 8.36
N VAL A 54 -12.44 20.80 7.86
CA VAL A 54 -13.10 19.52 8.17
C VAL A 54 -13.36 18.79 6.86
N PHE A 55 -12.81 17.59 6.74
CA PHE A 55 -13.02 16.67 5.63
C PHE A 55 -13.96 15.56 6.12
N GLN A 56 -15.09 15.35 5.41
CA GLN A 56 -16.10 14.37 5.79
C GLN A 56 -16.52 13.56 4.58
N GLY A 57 -16.40 12.24 4.64
CA GLY A 57 -16.78 11.37 3.54
C GLY A 57 -16.03 10.06 3.55
N HIS A 58 -16.18 9.31 2.47
CA HIS A 58 -15.53 8.00 2.33
C HIS A 58 -14.04 8.17 2.04
N ASP A 59 -13.66 9.17 1.24
CA ASP A 59 -12.29 9.45 0.79
C ASP A 59 -11.70 10.68 1.53
N ALA A 60 -12.17 10.95 2.75
CA ALA A 60 -11.74 12.10 3.54
C ALA A 60 -10.26 12.04 3.90
N ASP A 61 -9.68 10.85 4.05
CA ASP A 61 -8.25 10.62 4.26
C ASP A 61 -7.43 11.03 3.03
N LEU A 62 -7.78 10.57 1.85
CA LEU A 62 -7.07 10.91 0.60
C LEU A 62 -7.10 12.43 0.34
N CYS A 63 -8.28 13.04 0.50
CA CYS A 63 -8.42 14.48 0.32
C CYS A 63 -7.63 15.27 1.37
N SER A 64 -7.66 14.85 2.64
CA SER A 64 -6.92 15.53 3.71
C SER A 64 -5.41 15.39 3.59
N ASP A 65 -4.88 14.24 3.14
CA ASP A 65 -3.44 13.98 3.03
C ASP A 65 -2.74 14.98 2.09
N PHE A 66 -3.39 15.32 0.99
CA PHE A 66 -2.88 16.36 0.07
C PHE A 66 -2.72 17.72 0.80
N TRP A 67 -3.73 18.12 1.57
CA TRP A 67 -3.71 19.41 2.29
C TRP A 67 -2.79 19.39 3.51
N VAL A 68 -2.61 18.24 4.15
CA VAL A 68 -1.61 18.05 5.22
C VAL A 68 -0.19 18.22 4.64
N ALA A 69 0.10 17.66 3.48
CA ALA A 69 1.38 17.84 2.81
C ALA A 69 1.61 19.31 2.42
N THR A 70 0.58 19.97 1.88
CA THR A 70 0.61 21.40 1.52
C THR A 70 0.87 22.28 2.74
N GLU A 71 0.19 22.03 3.85
CA GLU A 71 0.37 22.80 5.10
C GLU A 71 1.79 22.60 5.65
N ARG A 72 2.35 21.39 5.60
CA ARG A 72 3.75 21.16 6.02
C ARG A 72 4.74 21.96 5.20
N ILE A 73 4.50 22.10 3.89
CA ILE A 73 5.34 22.93 3.01
C ILE A 73 5.20 24.42 3.35
N ASN A 74 3.99 24.87 3.66
CA ASN A 74 3.70 26.30 3.89
C ASN A 74 4.07 26.80 5.29
N SER A 75 3.89 25.97 6.33
CA SER A 75 4.09 26.36 7.74
C SER A 75 5.14 25.55 8.48
N GLY A 76 5.71 24.51 7.87
CA GLY A 76 6.68 23.61 8.51
C GLY A 76 6.05 22.56 9.43
N THR A 77 4.79 22.70 9.81
CA THR A 77 4.06 21.78 10.70
C THR A 77 2.62 21.61 10.23
N ALA A 78 2.04 20.42 10.41
CA ALA A 78 0.61 20.21 10.21
C ALA A 78 0.06 19.38 11.38
N THR A 79 -0.97 19.90 12.04
CA THR A 79 -1.65 19.19 13.14
C THR A 79 -3.01 18.74 12.64
N THR A 80 -3.21 17.44 12.55
CA THR A 80 -4.50 16.81 12.24
C THR A 80 -5.12 16.23 13.49
N THR A 81 -6.45 16.31 13.61
CA THR A 81 -7.21 15.53 14.58
C THR A 81 -8.24 14.70 13.84
N ASP A 82 -8.11 13.39 13.91
CA ASP A 82 -9.12 12.44 13.45
C ASP A 82 -10.11 12.18 14.60
N SER A 83 -11.39 12.04 14.29
CA SER A 83 -12.40 11.63 15.27
C SER A 83 -12.12 10.25 15.89
N ARG A 84 -11.21 9.48 15.30
CA ARG A 84 -10.69 8.20 15.80
C ARG A 84 -9.58 8.36 16.84
N ASP A 85 -8.87 9.50 16.88
CA ASP A 85 -7.72 9.74 17.77
C ASP A 85 -8.07 9.76 19.27
N LYS A 86 -9.34 9.80 19.64
CA LYS A 86 -9.76 9.70 21.04
C LYS A 86 -9.71 8.29 21.63
N LYS A 87 -9.53 7.24 20.79
CA LYS A 87 -9.43 5.84 21.24
C LYS A 87 -8.08 5.17 20.91
N GLU A 88 -7.22 5.80 20.10
CA GLU A 88 -5.95 5.19 19.66
C GLU A 88 -4.69 5.83 20.29
N LYS A 89 -4.83 6.66 21.31
CA LYS A 89 -3.68 7.32 21.98
C LYS A 89 -2.82 6.41 22.87
N GLU A 90 -2.87 5.09 22.70
CA GLU A 90 -1.92 4.16 23.34
C GLU A 90 -1.63 2.94 22.46
N VAL A 91 -1.41 3.09 21.18
CA VAL A 91 -0.56 2.12 20.50
C VAL A 91 0.86 2.68 20.57
N LYS A 92 1.57 2.38 21.65
CA LYS A 92 3.04 2.40 21.66
C LYS A 92 3.47 1.70 20.40
N GLU A 93 4.21 2.37 19.49
CA GLU A 93 4.85 1.71 18.36
C GLU A 93 5.51 0.46 18.92
N LYS A 94 4.98 -0.72 18.57
CA LYS A 94 5.60 -1.97 18.99
C LYS A 94 6.88 -2.08 18.19
N ILE A 95 7.98 -1.65 18.80
CA ILE A 95 9.32 -1.84 18.24
C ILE A 95 9.56 -3.34 18.26
N ILE A 96 9.56 -3.94 17.07
CA ILE A 96 9.93 -5.34 16.92
C ILE A 96 11.46 -5.44 17.13
N PRO A 97 11.94 -6.28 18.04
CA PRO A 97 13.38 -6.50 18.15
C PRO A 97 13.94 -7.07 16.85
N LEU A 98 15.10 -6.62 16.43
CA LEU A 98 15.72 -7.06 15.18
C LEU A 98 15.99 -8.57 15.14
N ARG A 99 16.38 -9.15 16.30
CA ARG A 99 16.72 -10.58 16.42
C ARG A 99 15.55 -11.41 16.93
N ILE A 100 14.55 -11.59 16.07
CA ILE A 100 13.39 -12.42 16.32
C ILE A 100 13.15 -13.38 15.15
N SER A 101 12.41 -14.44 15.40
CA SER A 101 11.86 -15.28 14.33
C SER A 101 10.49 -14.76 13.92
N SER A 102 10.28 -14.52 12.63
CA SER A 102 9.02 -13.97 12.14
C SER A 102 8.63 -14.46 10.75
N ILE A 103 7.32 -14.46 10.49
CA ILE A 103 6.77 -14.60 9.15
C ILE A 103 6.28 -13.22 8.75
N GLY A 104 6.77 -12.70 7.61
CA GLY A 104 6.37 -11.40 7.10
C GLY A 104 5.86 -11.48 5.68
N SER A 105 4.92 -10.63 5.29
CA SER A 105 4.46 -10.56 3.89
C SER A 105 4.38 -9.14 3.38
N ASP A 106 4.67 -9.01 2.07
CA ASP A 106 4.62 -7.77 1.33
C ASP A 106 4.26 -8.03 -0.14
N GLU A 107 3.84 -6.99 -0.85
CA GLU A 107 3.42 -7.06 -2.25
C GLU A 107 4.15 -6.06 -3.17
N VAL A 108 4.17 -6.39 -4.48
CA VAL A 108 4.64 -5.51 -5.56
C VAL A 108 3.70 -5.61 -6.75
N GLY A 109 3.59 -4.52 -7.54
CA GLY A 109 2.82 -4.48 -8.79
C GLY A 109 1.49 -3.74 -8.71
N THR A 110 1.10 -3.22 -7.53
CA THR A 110 -0.19 -2.53 -7.35
C THR A 110 -0.23 -1.16 -8.03
N GLY A 111 0.92 -0.53 -8.27
CA GLY A 111 1.07 0.74 -8.96
C GLY A 111 1.50 0.61 -10.43
N ASP A 112 1.59 -0.60 -10.96
CA ASP A 112 2.03 -0.88 -12.32
C ASP A 112 0.82 -1.23 -13.21
N TYR A 113 0.71 -0.60 -14.38
CA TYR A 113 -0.35 -0.90 -15.35
C TYR A 113 -0.13 -2.26 -16.03
N PHE A 114 1.11 -2.55 -16.42
CA PHE A 114 1.52 -3.85 -16.92
C PHE A 114 2.05 -4.73 -15.80
N GLY A 115 1.96 -6.03 -16.00
CA GLY A 115 2.49 -7.00 -15.06
C GLY A 115 1.48 -7.47 -14.01
N PRO A 116 1.88 -8.46 -13.22
CA PRO A 116 1.06 -9.04 -12.18
C PRO A 116 1.14 -8.29 -10.87
N ILE A 117 0.23 -8.60 -9.94
CA ILE A 117 0.46 -8.35 -8.52
C ILE A 117 1.15 -9.58 -7.94
N VAL A 118 2.28 -9.37 -7.29
CA VAL A 118 3.07 -10.43 -6.65
C VAL A 118 3.04 -10.22 -5.15
N VAL A 119 2.60 -11.22 -4.40
CA VAL A 119 2.57 -11.21 -2.94
C VAL A 119 3.40 -12.36 -2.43
N THR A 120 4.35 -12.07 -1.55
CA THR A 120 5.22 -13.07 -0.93
C THR A 120 5.06 -13.06 0.58
N ALA A 121 5.12 -14.23 1.21
CA ALA A 121 5.43 -14.36 2.63
C ALA A 121 6.78 -15.05 2.78
N ALA A 122 7.61 -14.55 3.68
CA ALA A 122 8.92 -15.11 4.00
C ALA A 122 9.03 -15.39 5.50
N TYR A 123 9.72 -16.48 5.84
CA TYR A 123 10.08 -16.81 7.22
C TYR A 123 11.54 -16.50 7.47
N VAL A 124 11.82 -15.67 8.44
CA VAL A 124 13.18 -15.36 8.91
C VAL A 124 13.32 -15.85 10.34
N SER A 125 14.25 -16.79 10.57
CA SER A 125 14.65 -17.18 11.92
C SER A 125 15.66 -16.17 12.48
N LYS A 126 15.72 -16.06 13.82
CA LYS A 126 16.75 -15.23 14.49
C LYS A 126 18.17 -15.57 14.08
N ASP A 127 18.44 -16.82 13.68
CA ASP A 127 19.76 -17.29 13.28
C ASP A 127 20.19 -16.80 11.88
N ASN A 128 19.22 -16.36 11.07
CA ASN A 128 19.47 -15.83 9.73
C ASN A 128 19.65 -14.30 9.70
N VAL A 129 19.53 -13.62 10.84
CA VAL A 129 19.56 -12.16 10.91
C VAL A 129 20.89 -11.60 10.41
N ASP A 130 22.03 -12.11 10.87
CA ASP A 130 23.35 -11.62 10.47
C ASP A 130 23.58 -11.81 8.97
N PHE A 131 23.22 -12.98 8.42
CA PHE A 131 23.27 -13.23 6.98
C PHE A 131 22.48 -12.19 6.17
N LEU A 132 21.28 -11.82 6.63
CA LEU A 132 20.46 -10.82 5.94
C LEU A 132 20.98 -9.39 6.09
N LEU A 133 21.61 -9.07 7.22
CA LEU A 133 22.28 -7.78 7.42
C LEU A 133 23.49 -7.63 6.51
N ASP A 134 24.30 -8.68 6.34
CA ASP A 134 25.44 -8.71 5.41
C ASP A 134 24.99 -8.47 3.96
N LEU A 135 23.82 -8.99 3.58
CA LEU A 135 23.20 -8.73 2.28
C LEU A 135 22.48 -7.37 2.19
N LYS A 136 22.53 -6.55 3.25
CA LYS A 136 21.88 -5.22 3.34
C LYS A 136 20.37 -5.24 3.15
N VAL A 137 19.72 -6.34 3.50
CA VAL A 137 18.25 -6.51 3.35
C VAL A 137 17.47 -5.43 4.09
N LYS A 138 17.97 -4.93 5.21
CA LYS A 138 17.36 -3.83 5.97
C LYS A 138 17.21 -2.53 5.16
N ASP A 139 18.07 -2.33 4.15
CA ASP A 139 18.02 -1.18 3.25
C ASP A 139 17.29 -1.48 1.92
N SER A 140 16.36 -2.42 1.92
CA SER A 140 15.65 -2.93 0.73
C SER A 140 15.06 -1.83 -0.15
N LYS A 141 14.51 -0.78 0.44
CA LYS A 141 13.97 0.40 -0.28
C LYS A 141 14.99 1.18 -1.09
N LYS A 142 16.26 1.11 -0.73
CA LYS A 142 17.35 1.79 -1.43
C LYS A 142 17.97 0.93 -2.53
N MET A 143 17.61 -0.36 -2.59
CA MET A 143 18.16 -1.27 -3.60
C MET A 143 17.58 -0.98 -4.98
N THR A 144 18.45 -0.87 -5.96
CA THR A 144 18.07 -0.82 -7.38
C THR A 144 17.62 -2.19 -7.86
N ASP A 145 16.82 -2.25 -8.96
CA ASP A 145 16.41 -3.51 -9.56
C ASP A 145 17.60 -4.43 -9.92
N VAL A 146 18.73 -3.83 -10.34
CA VAL A 146 19.96 -4.58 -10.64
C VAL A 146 20.54 -5.24 -9.38
N GLN A 147 20.52 -4.54 -8.25
CA GLN A 147 20.96 -5.09 -6.96
C GLN A 147 20.02 -6.19 -6.49
N ILE A 148 18.72 -5.99 -6.61
CA ILE A 148 17.68 -6.98 -6.25
C ILE A 148 17.87 -8.28 -7.04
N ILE A 149 18.11 -8.18 -8.36
CA ILE A 149 18.35 -9.35 -9.22
C ILE A 149 19.59 -10.14 -8.78
N LYS A 150 20.61 -9.48 -8.23
CA LYS A 150 21.82 -10.13 -7.73
C LYS A 150 21.67 -10.73 -6.33
N VAL A 151 20.95 -10.04 -5.44
CA VAL A 151 20.88 -10.39 -4.01
C VAL A 151 19.80 -11.44 -3.72
N VAL A 152 18.64 -11.35 -4.37
CA VAL A 152 17.50 -12.25 -4.05
C VAL A 152 17.81 -13.72 -4.31
N PRO A 153 18.55 -14.13 -5.35
CA PRO A 153 18.98 -15.53 -5.49
C PRO A 153 19.73 -16.11 -4.28
N GLU A 154 20.50 -15.28 -3.56
CA GLU A 154 21.15 -15.71 -2.32
C GLU A 154 20.19 -15.81 -1.15
N ILE A 155 19.23 -14.86 -1.07
CA ILE A 155 18.18 -14.88 -0.04
C ILE A 155 17.35 -16.16 -0.13
N ILE A 156 16.84 -16.49 -1.32
CA ILE A 156 15.93 -17.64 -1.52
C ILE A 156 16.59 -19.00 -1.31
N LYS A 157 17.92 -19.09 -1.28
CA LYS A 157 18.64 -20.33 -0.92
C LYS A 157 18.52 -20.67 0.56
N LYS A 158 18.36 -19.66 1.42
CA LYS A 158 18.36 -19.84 2.89
C LYS A 158 17.03 -19.48 3.55
N ILE A 159 16.28 -18.55 2.95
CA ILE A 159 15.06 -18.03 3.55
C ILE A 159 13.86 -18.73 2.92
N PRO A 160 13.11 -19.51 3.70
CA PRO A 160 11.86 -20.10 3.24
C PRO A 160 10.84 -19.03 2.89
N TYR A 161 10.18 -19.20 1.76
CA TYR A 161 9.15 -18.26 1.29
C TYR A 161 8.01 -19.00 0.56
N HIS A 162 6.92 -18.29 0.38
CA HIS A 162 5.80 -18.69 -0.48
C HIS A 162 5.29 -17.46 -1.22
N THR A 163 5.12 -17.58 -2.53
CA THR A 163 4.67 -16.46 -3.39
C THR A 163 3.41 -16.84 -4.13
N MET A 164 2.50 -15.87 -4.26
CA MET A 164 1.38 -15.92 -5.18
C MET A 164 1.50 -14.79 -6.20
N ILE A 165 1.20 -15.13 -7.45
CA ILE A 165 1.20 -14.22 -8.58
C ILE A 165 -0.24 -14.08 -9.06
N LEU A 166 -0.81 -12.90 -8.94
CA LEU A 166 -2.08 -12.56 -9.56
C LEU A 166 -1.78 -11.98 -10.94
N ASN A 167 -1.88 -12.81 -11.97
CA ASN A 167 -1.66 -12.39 -13.34
C ASN A 167 -2.80 -11.49 -13.85
N ASN A 168 -2.58 -10.84 -15.00
CA ASN A 168 -3.53 -9.88 -15.56
C ASN A 168 -4.90 -10.52 -15.89
N LYS A 169 -4.93 -11.78 -16.32
CA LYS A 169 -6.17 -12.50 -16.62
C LYS A 169 -7.02 -12.70 -15.36
N ASP A 170 -6.41 -13.19 -14.28
CA ASP A 170 -7.08 -13.42 -13.01
C ASP A 170 -7.44 -12.09 -12.33
N TYR A 171 -6.58 -11.06 -12.45
CA TYR A 171 -6.91 -9.71 -12.00
C TYR A 171 -8.17 -9.18 -12.67
N ASN A 172 -8.27 -9.28 -14.00
CA ASN A 172 -9.42 -8.82 -14.75
C ASN A 172 -10.71 -9.59 -14.36
N LYS A 173 -10.59 -10.91 -14.11
CA LYS A 173 -11.71 -11.70 -13.58
C LYS A 173 -12.19 -11.18 -12.22
N TYR A 174 -11.31 -10.96 -11.27
CA TYR A 174 -11.67 -10.39 -9.96
C TYR A 174 -12.29 -8.99 -10.08
N LYS A 175 -11.81 -8.18 -11.03
CA LYS A 175 -12.42 -6.86 -11.30
C LYS A 175 -13.86 -6.99 -11.81
N GLN A 176 -14.15 -7.97 -12.67
CA GLN A 176 -15.52 -8.28 -13.12
C GLN A 176 -16.42 -8.76 -11.98
N GLU A 177 -15.86 -9.43 -10.99
CA GLU A 177 -16.55 -9.85 -9.77
C GLU A 177 -16.64 -8.73 -8.71
N ASN A 178 -16.37 -7.47 -9.08
CA ASN A 178 -16.37 -6.28 -8.21
C ASN A 178 -15.40 -6.34 -7.01
N PHE A 179 -14.28 -7.08 -7.14
CA PHE A 179 -13.25 -7.02 -6.13
C PHE A 179 -12.46 -5.73 -6.28
N ASN A 180 -12.33 -4.97 -5.20
CA ASN A 180 -11.38 -3.86 -5.15
C ASN A 180 -9.95 -4.36 -4.88
N MET A 181 -8.96 -3.48 -5.08
CA MET A 181 -7.55 -3.80 -4.91
C MET A 181 -7.22 -4.33 -3.50
N ASN A 182 -7.76 -3.69 -2.47
CA ASN A 182 -7.50 -4.08 -1.08
C ASN A 182 -8.05 -5.46 -0.76
N LYS A 183 -9.23 -5.82 -1.27
CA LYS A 183 -9.78 -7.17 -1.13
C LYS A 183 -8.89 -8.22 -1.81
N MET A 184 -8.38 -7.94 -3.02
CA MET A 184 -7.45 -8.83 -3.71
C MET A 184 -6.17 -9.01 -2.89
N LYS A 185 -5.57 -7.91 -2.42
CA LYS A 185 -4.37 -7.92 -1.56
C LYS A 185 -4.61 -8.73 -0.29
N ALA A 186 -5.68 -8.44 0.46
CA ALA A 186 -6.00 -9.14 1.71
C ALA A 186 -6.12 -10.65 1.51
N ILE A 187 -6.78 -11.10 0.44
CA ILE A 187 -6.91 -12.53 0.12
C ILE A 187 -5.55 -13.15 -0.20
N LEU A 188 -4.71 -12.46 -0.98
CA LEU A 188 -3.39 -12.96 -1.36
C LEU A 188 -2.45 -13.03 -0.14
N HIS A 189 -2.38 -11.98 0.68
CA HIS A 189 -1.61 -11.99 1.92
C HIS A 189 -2.04 -13.12 2.85
N ASN A 190 -3.35 -13.26 3.07
CA ASN A 190 -3.87 -14.35 3.89
C ASN A 190 -3.45 -15.73 3.38
N LYS A 191 -3.49 -15.95 2.06
CA LYS A 191 -3.11 -17.22 1.42
C LYS A 191 -1.62 -17.52 1.59
N VAL A 192 -0.73 -16.56 1.33
CA VAL A 192 0.73 -16.78 1.45
C VAL A 192 1.14 -16.97 2.91
N LEU A 193 0.55 -16.21 3.83
CA LEU A 193 0.78 -16.36 5.28
C LEU A 193 0.31 -17.72 5.77
N TYR A 194 -0.89 -18.15 5.38
CA TYR A 194 -1.41 -19.46 5.72
C TYR A 194 -0.50 -20.60 5.22
N ALA A 195 -0.04 -20.50 3.97
CA ALA A 195 0.89 -21.48 3.40
C ALA A 195 2.21 -21.56 4.19
N MET A 196 2.73 -20.41 4.66
CA MET A 196 3.93 -20.39 5.50
C MET A 196 3.67 -20.97 6.90
N LYS A 197 2.54 -20.65 7.53
CA LYS A 197 2.19 -21.21 8.86
C LYS A 197 2.04 -22.74 8.84
N LYS A 198 1.53 -23.31 7.74
CA LYS A 198 1.44 -24.77 7.56
C LYS A 198 2.79 -25.49 7.62
N LYS A 199 3.90 -24.80 7.44
CA LYS A 199 5.24 -25.38 7.52
C LYS A 199 5.75 -25.55 8.95
N ASN A 200 4.95 -25.16 9.96
CA ASN A 200 5.20 -25.34 11.39
C ASN A 200 6.55 -24.75 11.88
N TYR A 201 6.99 -23.63 11.30
CA TYR A 201 8.14 -22.89 11.83
C TYR A 201 7.81 -22.29 13.20
N SER A 202 8.80 -22.25 14.09
CA SER A 202 8.69 -21.48 15.34
C SER A 202 8.91 -19.99 15.03
N TYR A 203 7.94 -19.16 15.37
CA TYR A 203 8.00 -17.70 15.14
C TYR A 203 7.38 -16.93 16.31
N ASP A 204 7.86 -15.72 16.52
CA ASP A 204 7.35 -14.81 17.55
C ASP A 204 6.21 -13.94 17.01
N TYR A 205 6.28 -13.52 15.71
CA TYR A 205 5.30 -12.64 15.10
C TYR A 205 4.97 -13.07 13.67
N VAL A 206 3.72 -12.80 13.27
CA VAL A 206 3.28 -12.73 11.87
C VAL A 206 3.06 -11.26 11.54
N VAL A 207 3.77 -10.71 10.55
CA VAL A 207 3.80 -9.27 10.25
C VAL A 207 3.35 -9.01 8.82
N VAL A 208 2.49 -8.00 8.65
CA VAL A 208 2.05 -7.50 7.34
C VAL A 208 2.33 -6.01 7.27
N ASP A 209 2.88 -5.54 6.12
CA ASP A 209 2.90 -4.12 5.85
C ASP A 209 1.47 -3.61 5.69
N GLN A 210 1.11 -2.62 6.51
CA GLN A 210 -0.28 -2.17 6.64
C GLN A 210 -0.69 -1.32 5.44
N PHE A 211 -1.47 -1.87 4.54
CA PHE A 211 -2.06 -1.18 3.40
C PHE A 211 -3.51 -0.74 3.61
N GLU A 212 -4.16 -1.22 4.66
CA GLU A 212 -5.51 -0.83 5.07
C GLU A 212 -5.72 -1.08 6.58
N PRO A 213 -6.78 -0.53 7.20
CA PRO A 213 -7.10 -0.82 8.60
C PRO A 213 -7.33 -2.33 8.82
N PRO A 214 -6.85 -2.91 9.95
CA PRO A 214 -7.02 -4.34 10.25
C PRO A 214 -8.46 -4.83 10.16
N LYS A 215 -9.43 -4.01 10.58
CA LYS A 215 -10.85 -4.35 10.49
C LYS A 215 -11.31 -4.58 9.05
N SER A 216 -10.82 -3.76 8.10
CA SER A 216 -11.13 -3.91 6.67
C SER A 216 -10.49 -5.16 6.10
N TYR A 217 -9.22 -5.41 6.42
CA TYR A 217 -8.51 -6.63 6.03
C TYR A 217 -9.27 -7.88 6.45
N PHE A 218 -9.64 -8.00 7.73
CA PHE A 218 -10.39 -9.16 8.22
C PHE A 218 -11.80 -9.28 7.62
N SER A 219 -12.44 -8.15 7.30
CA SER A 219 -13.72 -8.15 6.58
C SER A 219 -13.58 -8.74 5.18
N HIS A 220 -12.48 -8.44 4.47
CA HIS A 220 -12.23 -8.96 3.13
C HIS A 220 -11.99 -10.46 3.09
N ILE A 221 -11.42 -11.03 4.15
CA ILE A 221 -11.14 -12.47 4.23
C ILE A 221 -12.16 -13.26 5.04
N LYS A 222 -13.28 -12.64 5.47
CA LYS A 222 -14.27 -13.27 6.36
C LYS A 222 -14.80 -14.60 5.83
N ASP A 223 -14.98 -14.73 4.52
CA ASP A 223 -15.53 -15.91 3.86
C ASP A 223 -14.46 -16.87 3.32
N THR A 224 -13.17 -16.60 3.58
CA THR A 224 -12.11 -17.53 3.18
C THR A 224 -12.07 -18.74 4.13
N PRO A 225 -11.81 -19.96 3.61
CA PRO A 225 -11.81 -21.17 4.43
C PRO A 225 -10.66 -21.22 5.46
N TYR A 226 -9.61 -20.45 5.23
CA TYR A 226 -8.44 -20.38 6.08
C TYR A 226 -8.12 -18.94 6.43
N LYS A 227 -8.03 -18.64 7.74
CA LYS A 227 -7.76 -17.29 8.23
C LYS A 227 -6.54 -17.29 9.13
N VAL A 228 -5.63 -16.37 8.86
CA VAL A 228 -4.53 -16.02 9.75
C VAL A 228 -5.01 -14.84 10.59
N ASN A 229 -5.20 -15.03 11.89
CA ASN A 229 -5.79 -14.03 12.78
C ASN A 229 -4.77 -13.33 13.69
N ASP A 230 -3.60 -13.92 13.87
CA ASP A 230 -2.50 -13.44 14.72
C ASP A 230 -1.52 -12.51 13.96
N ILE A 231 -2.07 -11.59 13.15
CA ILE A 231 -1.29 -10.67 12.34
C ILE A 231 -1.03 -9.38 13.11
N LEU A 232 0.24 -8.98 13.13
CA LEU A 232 0.68 -7.65 13.53
C LEU A 232 0.78 -6.78 12.27
N PHE A 233 -0.08 -5.78 12.15
CA PHE A 233 -0.03 -4.80 11.09
C PHE A 233 0.87 -3.64 11.50
N LEU A 234 1.86 -3.32 10.68
CA LEU A 234 2.80 -2.22 10.89
C LEU A 234 2.89 -1.38 9.63
N THR A 235 2.88 -0.08 9.79
CA THR A 235 3.19 0.84 8.68
C THR A 235 4.68 0.85 8.42
N LYS A 236 5.09 0.76 7.17
CA LYS A 236 6.50 0.62 6.76
C LYS A 236 7.17 -0.56 7.47
N ALA A 237 6.49 -1.70 7.46
CA ALA A 237 6.92 -2.88 8.18
C ALA A 237 8.27 -3.44 7.67
N GLU A 238 8.60 -3.22 6.40
CA GLU A 238 9.88 -3.60 5.79
C GLU A 238 11.09 -2.89 6.43
N ASP A 239 10.90 -1.70 7.00
CA ASP A 239 11.95 -0.98 7.74
C ASP A 239 12.15 -1.55 9.16
N GLN A 240 11.17 -2.28 9.68
CA GLN A 240 11.09 -2.75 11.05
C GLN A 240 11.26 -4.26 11.20
N CYS A 241 10.97 -5.04 10.15
CA CYS A 241 10.92 -6.49 10.20
C CYS A 241 11.61 -7.13 8.99
N LEU A 242 12.68 -7.90 9.23
CA LEU A 242 13.47 -8.51 8.16
C LEU A 242 12.67 -9.52 7.31
N SER A 243 11.67 -10.20 7.88
CA SER A 243 10.84 -11.12 7.09
C SER A 243 9.94 -10.37 6.10
N VAL A 244 9.46 -9.14 6.44
CA VAL A 244 8.74 -8.29 5.52
C VAL A 244 9.69 -7.73 4.45
N ALA A 245 10.89 -7.25 4.84
CA ALA A 245 11.89 -6.80 3.89
C ALA A 245 12.32 -7.90 2.89
N CYS A 246 12.50 -9.15 3.35
CA CYS A 246 12.74 -10.29 2.47
C CYS A 246 11.56 -10.53 1.53
N ALA A 247 10.32 -10.49 2.05
CA ALA A 247 9.12 -10.66 1.24
C ALA A 247 9.01 -9.60 0.14
N SER A 248 9.29 -8.33 0.48
CA SER A 248 9.35 -7.21 -0.46
C SER A 248 10.34 -7.45 -1.59
N LEU A 249 11.59 -7.76 -1.25
CA LEU A 249 12.64 -8.04 -2.23
C LEU A 249 12.32 -9.23 -3.13
N ILE A 250 11.80 -10.32 -2.56
CA ILE A 250 11.41 -11.51 -3.33
C ILE A 250 10.24 -11.19 -4.26
N SER A 251 9.21 -10.47 -3.78
CA SER A 251 8.09 -10.01 -4.61
C SER A 251 8.57 -9.15 -5.78
N ARG A 252 9.48 -8.19 -5.52
CA ARG A 252 10.06 -7.34 -6.57
C ARG A 252 10.86 -8.14 -7.59
N TYR A 253 11.69 -9.06 -7.14
CA TYR A 253 12.48 -9.95 -8.02
C TYR A 253 11.57 -10.77 -8.96
N ILE A 254 10.52 -11.38 -8.41
CA ILE A 254 9.57 -12.18 -9.18
C ILE A 254 8.80 -11.29 -10.15
N PHE A 255 8.33 -10.12 -9.70
CA PHE A 255 7.68 -9.13 -10.55
C PHE A 255 8.54 -8.74 -11.75
N LEU A 256 9.82 -8.46 -11.54
CA LEU A 256 10.75 -8.11 -12.63
C LEU A 256 10.92 -9.27 -13.64
N ARG A 257 10.93 -10.51 -13.16
CA ARG A 257 10.98 -11.70 -14.04
C ARG A 257 9.71 -11.84 -14.87
N GLU A 258 8.55 -11.66 -14.25
CA GLU A 258 7.27 -11.72 -14.96
C GLU A 258 7.12 -10.58 -15.97
N MET A 259 7.55 -9.34 -15.63
CA MET A 259 7.59 -8.22 -16.57
C MET A 259 8.47 -8.51 -17.78
N ASN A 260 9.66 -9.11 -17.55
CA ASN A 260 10.55 -9.51 -18.66
C ASN A 260 9.93 -10.62 -19.54
N LYS A 261 9.23 -11.58 -18.93
CA LYS A 261 8.50 -12.62 -19.63
C LYS A 261 7.40 -12.03 -20.51
N LEU A 262 6.54 -11.19 -19.95
CA LEU A 262 5.48 -10.49 -20.70
C LEU A 262 6.04 -9.63 -21.83
N SER A 263 7.14 -8.89 -21.58
CA SER A 263 7.81 -8.09 -22.60
C SER A 263 8.28 -8.93 -23.80
N LYS A 264 8.78 -10.13 -23.53
CA LYS A 264 9.18 -11.08 -24.60
C LYS A 264 7.96 -11.63 -25.35
N GLU A 265 6.87 -11.95 -24.65
CA GLU A 265 5.63 -12.47 -25.26
C GLU A 265 5.02 -11.46 -26.24
N VAL A 266 5.01 -10.17 -25.88
CA VAL A 266 4.49 -9.10 -26.75
C VAL A 266 5.54 -8.46 -27.65
N ASN A 267 6.80 -8.92 -27.58
CA ASN A 267 7.94 -8.35 -28.32
C ASN A 267 8.08 -6.82 -28.18
N ILE A 268 7.73 -6.29 -27.01
CA ILE A 268 7.81 -4.88 -26.66
C ILE A 268 8.35 -4.78 -25.24
N ASN A 269 9.31 -3.88 -24.99
CA ASN A 269 9.77 -3.60 -23.63
C ASN A 269 8.66 -2.87 -22.84
N LEU A 270 8.04 -3.56 -21.89
CA LEU A 270 6.95 -3.03 -21.08
C LEU A 270 7.49 -2.10 -19.99
N PRO A 271 7.08 -0.82 -19.98
CA PRO A 271 7.46 0.11 -18.92
C PRO A 271 6.73 -0.21 -17.61
N LYS A 272 7.37 0.13 -16.49
CA LYS A 272 6.79 0.04 -15.14
C LYS A 272 6.03 1.33 -14.79
N GLY A 273 5.13 1.22 -13.82
CA GLY A 273 4.33 2.33 -13.32
C GLY A 273 3.06 2.58 -14.13
N ALA A 274 2.49 3.77 -13.95
CA ALA A 274 1.31 4.28 -14.67
C ALA A 274 1.57 5.74 -15.05
N ASN A 275 2.02 5.97 -16.27
CA ASN A 275 2.43 7.28 -16.79
C ASN A 275 2.21 7.34 -18.31
N PRO A 276 2.36 8.50 -18.99
CA PRO A 276 2.09 8.63 -20.43
C PRO A 276 2.86 7.65 -21.32
N LEU A 277 4.08 7.27 -20.95
CA LEU A 277 4.84 6.24 -21.70
C LEU A 277 4.14 4.88 -21.67
N VAL A 278 3.55 4.53 -20.53
CA VAL A 278 2.78 3.29 -20.35
C VAL A 278 1.54 3.31 -21.26
N ASP A 279 0.82 4.43 -21.33
CA ASP A 279 -0.35 4.61 -22.18
C ASP A 279 0.02 4.45 -23.67
N ASP A 280 1.15 5.03 -24.10
CA ASP A 280 1.60 4.93 -25.50
C ASP A 280 2.00 3.51 -25.88
N VAL A 281 2.65 2.78 -24.96
CA VAL A 281 2.95 1.36 -25.15
C VAL A 281 1.67 0.54 -25.18
N GLY A 282 0.69 0.83 -24.32
CA GLY A 282 -0.62 0.19 -24.33
C GLY A 282 -1.34 0.36 -25.68
N LYS A 283 -1.35 1.57 -26.24
CA LYS A 283 -1.91 1.85 -27.57
C LYS A 283 -1.22 1.03 -28.67
N LYS A 284 0.12 0.91 -28.62
CA LYS A 284 0.89 0.09 -29.56
C LYS A 284 0.51 -1.38 -29.49
N ILE A 285 0.37 -1.92 -28.28
CA ILE A 285 -0.05 -3.33 -28.07
C ILE A 285 -1.45 -3.56 -28.64
N VAL A 286 -2.40 -2.65 -28.37
CA VAL A 286 -3.76 -2.74 -28.91
C VAL A 286 -3.76 -2.66 -30.44
N ALA A 287 -2.91 -1.83 -31.04
CA ALA A 287 -2.78 -1.74 -32.50
C ALA A 287 -2.21 -3.01 -33.11
N MET A 288 -1.29 -3.70 -32.43
CA MET A 288 -0.64 -4.92 -32.94
C MET A 288 -1.47 -6.19 -32.72
N TYR A 289 -2.14 -6.30 -31.58
CA TYR A 289 -2.78 -7.55 -31.14
C TYR A 289 -4.30 -7.45 -30.95
N GLY A 290 -4.87 -6.24 -31.06
CA GLY A 290 -6.30 -5.99 -30.81
C GLY A 290 -6.65 -5.84 -29.33
N LYS A 291 -7.94 -5.47 -29.07
CA LYS A 291 -8.43 -5.18 -27.70
C LYS A 291 -8.71 -6.42 -26.84
N LYS A 292 -8.65 -7.62 -27.38
CA LYS A 292 -9.07 -8.86 -26.69
C LYS A 292 -7.91 -9.69 -26.14
N ASN A 293 -6.68 -9.25 -26.28
CA ASN A 293 -5.50 -9.97 -25.78
C ASN A 293 -4.88 -9.30 -24.56
#